data_b1de4937b90fe35c87dde3027c4a6f7b
#
_entry.id   b1de4937b90fe35c87dde3027c4a6f7b
#
_cell.length_a   1.000
_cell.length_b   1.000
_cell.length_c   1.000
_cell.angle_alpha   90.00
_cell.angle_beta   90.00
_cell.angle_gamma   90.00
#
_symmetry.space_group_name_H-M   'P 1'
#
loop_
_entity.id
_entity.type
_entity.pdbx_description
1 polymer ?
#
loop_
_entity_poly.entity_id
_entity_poly.type
_entity_poly.pdbx_seq_one_letter_code
_entity_poly.pdbx_strand_id
1 'polypeptide(L)'
;MPPRPPRFGDVWTIKGGVMGPEPWLIVSNDLYLELSEDNMLAVPIRDTTRPGSRVVTEPIPDVGQAVLDRITALPRTWLIGDQPVAQLHPERHTEVGRRIRNLIGP
;
A
#
# COMPACT_ATOMS: atom_id res chain seq x y z
N MET A 1 5.78 -22.07 8.80
CA MET A 1 4.50 -21.37 8.95
C MET A 1 4.15 -20.67 7.65
N PRO A 2 2.89 -20.71 7.25
CA PRO A 2 2.50 -19.97 6.05
C PRO A 2 2.68 -18.48 6.27
N PRO A 3 2.96 -17.70 5.22
CA PRO A 3 3.06 -16.26 5.37
C PRO A 3 1.72 -15.68 5.83
N ARG A 4 1.78 -14.61 6.61
CA ARG A 4 0.60 -13.88 7.04
C ARG A 4 -0.05 -13.25 5.80
N PRO A 5 -1.38 -13.37 5.62
CA PRO A 5 -2.05 -12.72 4.49
C PRO A 5 -1.94 -11.19 4.60
N PRO A 6 -1.87 -10.50 3.46
CA PRO A 6 -1.83 -9.03 3.47
C PRO A 6 -3.15 -8.46 3.99
N ARG A 7 -3.08 -7.29 4.62
CA ARG A 7 -4.25 -6.58 5.16
C ARG A 7 -4.14 -5.09 4.85
N PHE A 8 -5.27 -4.41 4.83
CA PHE A 8 -5.28 -2.96 4.70
C PHE A 8 -4.34 -2.33 5.72
N GLY A 9 -3.52 -1.39 5.27
CA GLY A 9 -2.58 -0.69 6.14
C GLY A 9 -1.23 -1.35 6.31
N ASP A 10 -1.07 -2.58 5.84
CA ASP A 10 0.25 -3.22 5.85
C ASP A 10 1.16 -2.57 4.83
N VAL A 11 2.43 -2.44 5.20
CA VAL A 11 3.50 -2.10 4.26
C VAL A 11 4.30 -3.36 4.00
N TRP A 12 4.33 -3.79 2.75
CA TRP A 12 5.08 -4.97 2.33
C TRP A 12 6.17 -4.59 1.35
N THR A 13 7.28 -5.32 1.40
CA THR A 13 8.25 -5.27 0.32
C THR A 13 7.68 -6.05 -0.85
N ILE A 14 7.60 -5.39 -2.01
CA ILE A 14 7.07 -5.95 -3.23
C ILE A 14 8.21 -6.15 -4.21
N LYS A 15 8.18 -7.26 -4.92
CA LYS A 15 9.11 -7.56 -5.99
C LYS A 15 9.05 -6.41 -7.00
N GLY A 16 10.12 -5.65 -7.06
CA GLY A 16 10.17 -4.46 -7.91
C GLY A 16 10.43 -4.78 -9.36
N GLY A 17 10.28 -3.76 -10.21
CA GLY A 17 10.69 -3.84 -11.60
C GLY A 17 12.18 -3.56 -11.72
N VAL A 18 12.52 -2.57 -12.57
CA VAL A 18 13.91 -2.22 -12.86
C VAL A 18 14.70 -1.77 -11.63
N MET A 19 14.03 -1.14 -10.67
CA MET A 19 14.69 -0.58 -9.48
C MET A 19 14.82 -1.56 -8.31
N GLY A 20 14.37 -2.81 -8.48
CA GLY A 20 14.42 -3.81 -7.42
C GLY A 20 13.25 -3.73 -6.44
N PRO A 21 13.34 -4.48 -5.31
CA PRO A 21 12.27 -4.51 -4.33
C PRO A 21 11.99 -3.14 -3.71
N GLU A 22 10.71 -2.83 -3.52
CA GLU A 22 10.26 -1.54 -2.98
C GLU A 22 9.14 -1.75 -1.97
N PRO A 23 8.99 -0.83 -0.98
CA PRO A 23 7.85 -0.88 -0.08
C PRO A 23 6.59 -0.35 -0.75
N TRP A 24 5.46 -1.01 -0.48
CA TRP A 24 4.13 -0.61 -0.94
C TRP A 24 3.14 -0.69 0.20
N LEU A 25 2.18 0.22 0.24
CA LEU A 25 1.10 0.22 1.22
C LEU A 25 -0.10 -0.51 0.65
N ILE A 26 -0.59 -1.53 1.36
CA ILE A 26 -1.79 -2.26 0.96
C ILE A 26 -3.02 -1.42 1.27
N VAL A 27 -3.84 -1.17 0.27
CA VAL A 27 -5.04 -0.32 0.39
C VAL A 27 -6.34 -1.06 0.08
N SER A 28 -6.28 -2.33 -0.33
CA SER A 28 -7.48 -3.15 -0.46
C SER A 28 -7.97 -3.56 0.92
N ASN A 29 -9.31 -3.55 1.10
CA ASN A 29 -9.89 -3.98 2.36
C ASN A 29 -9.94 -5.51 2.43
N ASP A 30 -10.32 -6.03 3.61
CA ASP A 30 -10.33 -7.47 3.84
C ASP A 30 -11.30 -8.20 2.91
N LEU A 31 -12.43 -7.59 2.57
CA LEU A 31 -13.38 -8.20 1.64
C LEU A 31 -12.77 -8.40 0.25
N TYR A 32 -12.11 -7.37 -0.28
CA TYR A 32 -11.42 -7.48 -1.57
C TYR A 32 -10.35 -8.57 -1.51
N LEU A 33 -9.56 -8.59 -0.43
CA LEU A 33 -8.48 -9.56 -0.26
C LEU A 33 -8.99 -10.99 -0.14
N GLU A 34 -10.19 -11.16 0.40
CA GLU A 34 -10.85 -12.45 0.51
C GLU A 34 -11.39 -12.93 -0.83
N LEU A 35 -12.01 -12.02 -1.59
CA LEU A 35 -12.64 -12.34 -2.87
C LEU A 35 -11.64 -12.46 -4.01
N SER A 36 -10.53 -11.74 -3.96
CA SER A 36 -9.50 -11.76 -5.00
C SER A 36 -8.28 -12.50 -4.50
N GLU A 37 -8.26 -13.80 -4.70
CA GLU A 37 -7.18 -14.67 -4.21
C GLU A 37 -5.82 -14.36 -4.81
N ASP A 38 -5.79 -13.84 -6.05
CA ASP A 38 -4.55 -13.64 -6.79
C ASP A 38 -3.97 -12.24 -6.69
N ASN A 39 -4.78 -11.26 -6.34
CA ASN A 39 -4.39 -9.84 -6.41
C ASN A 39 -4.61 -9.10 -5.09
N MET A 40 -3.99 -7.94 -5.02
CA MET A 40 -4.19 -6.97 -3.96
C MET A 40 -4.08 -5.57 -4.57
N LEU A 41 -4.71 -4.59 -3.94
CA LEU A 41 -4.57 -3.18 -4.35
C LEU A 41 -3.56 -2.52 -3.42
N ALA A 42 -2.61 -1.81 -4.00
CA ALA A 42 -1.55 -1.18 -3.24
C ALA A 42 -1.12 0.14 -3.89
N VAL A 43 -0.45 0.97 -3.11
CA VAL A 43 0.13 2.22 -3.58
C VAL A 43 1.63 2.22 -3.29
N PRO A 44 2.45 2.81 -4.17
CA PRO A 44 3.90 2.86 -3.94
C PRO A 44 4.24 3.85 -2.83
N ILE A 45 5.35 3.58 -2.15
CA ILE A 45 5.89 4.48 -1.14
C ILE A 45 7.19 5.06 -1.69
N ARG A 46 7.32 6.39 -1.65
CA ARG A 46 8.49 7.12 -2.13
C ARG A 46 9.18 7.85 -0.98
N ASP A 47 10.48 8.05 -1.08
CA ASP A 47 11.26 8.70 -0.04
C ASP A 47 10.92 10.17 0.11
N THR A 48 10.63 10.83 -1.00
CA THR A 48 10.36 12.28 -0.97
C THR A 48 9.17 12.64 -1.84
N THR A 49 8.41 13.63 -1.37
CA THR A 49 7.44 14.33 -2.21
C THR A 49 8.11 15.57 -2.75
N ARG A 50 8.00 15.78 -4.06
CA ARG A 50 8.50 17.02 -4.65
C ARG A 50 7.62 18.18 -4.21
N PRO A 51 8.19 19.30 -3.76
CA PRO A 51 7.40 20.50 -3.47
C PRO A 51 6.55 20.86 -4.68
N GLY A 52 5.28 21.21 -4.46
CA GLY A 52 4.35 21.55 -5.53
C GLY A 52 3.71 20.40 -6.24
N SER A 53 4.02 19.16 -5.86
CA SER A 53 3.33 17.99 -6.41
C SER A 53 1.86 18.00 -6.00
N ARG A 54 0.97 17.70 -6.96
CA ARG A 54 -0.47 17.54 -6.68
C ARG A 54 -0.80 16.16 -6.16
N VAL A 55 0.20 15.34 -5.95
CA VAL A 55 0.03 13.97 -5.48
C VAL A 55 -0.47 13.99 -4.04
N VAL A 56 -1.52 13.22 -3.78
CA VAL A 56 -2.02 13.03 -2.43
C VAL A 56 -1.15 11.98 -1.76
N THR A 57 -0.46 12.35 -0.68
CA THR A 57 0.45 11.45 0.01
C THR A 57 0.09 11.29 1.48
N GLU A 58 0.50 10.16 2.04
CA GLU A 58 0.38 9.87 3.47
C GLU A 58 1.76 9.47 3.99
N PRO A 59 2.31 10.19 4.99
CA PRO A 59 3.60 9.81 5.54
C PRO A 59 3.50 8.51 6.34
N ILE A 60 4.44 7.60 6.09
CA ILE A 60 4.59 6.37 6.86
C ILE A 60 5.92 6.50 7.61
N PRO A 61 5.91 6.67 8.94
CA PRO A 61 7.15 6.86 9.70
C PRO A 61 8.19 5.79 9.39
N ASP A 62 9.43 6.23 9.20
CA ASP A 62 10.61 5.38 8.92
C ASP A 62 10.58 4.65 7.57
N VAL A 63 9.54 4.86 6.75
CA VAL A 63 9.43 4.21 5.44
C VAL A 63 9.43 5.22 4.29
N GLY A 64 8.53 6.21 4.33
CA GLY A 64 8.44 7.21 3.27
C GLY A 64 7.03 7.77 3.12
N GLN A 65 6.72 8.20 1.90
CA GLN A 65 5.42 8.82 1.58
C GLN A 65 4.61 7.90 0.67
N ALA A 66 3.48 7.40 1.14
CA ALA A 66 2.58 6.59 0.33
C ALA A 66 1.84 7.50 -0.67
N VAL A 67 1.88 7.15 -1.95
CA VAL A 67 1.32 7.95 -3.04
C VAL A 67 -0.10 7.45 -3.30
N LEU A 68 -1.09 8.03 -2.61
CA LEU A 68 -2.45 7.48 -2.53
C LEU A 68 -3.22 7.48 -3.85
N ASP A 69 -2.87 8.32 -4.80
CA ASP A 69 -3.54 8.38 -6.10
C ASP A 69 -2.96 7.40 -7.12
N ARG A 70 -1.96 6.59 -6.76
CA ARG A 70 -1.36 5.58 -7.65
C ARG A 70 -1.76 4.16 -7.28
N ILE A 71 -3.05 3.94 -7.14
CA ILE A 71 -3.58 2.62 -6.80
C ILE A 71 -3.32 1.65 -7.95
N THR A 72 -2.66 0.54 -7.63
CA THR A 72 -2.26 -0.47 -8.62
C THR A 72 -2.66 -1.85 -8.12
N ALA A 73 -3.23 -2.67 -9.01
CA ALA A 73 -3.49 -4.07 -8.70
C ALA A 73 -2.20 -4.85 -8.89
N LEU A 74 -1.73 -5.51 -7.84
CA LEU A 74 -0.50 -6.29 -7.87
C LEU A 74 -0.79 -7.75 -7.54
N PRO A 75 -0.06 -8.70 -8.19
CA PRO A 75 -0.17 -10.10 -7.84
C PRO A 75 0.35 -10.35 -6.42
N ARG A 76 -0.36 -11.17 -5.64
CA ARG A 76 0.10 -11.54 -4.28
C ARG A 76 1.43 -12.28 -4.30
N THR A 77 1.74 -12.95 -5.40
CA THR A 77 3.01 -13.65 -5.56
C THR A 77 4.22 -12.72 -5.56
N TRP A 78 3.99 -11.41 -5.69
CA TRP A 78 5.06 -10.41 -5.64
C TRP A 78 5.44 -9.99 -4.23
N LEU A 79 4.70 -10.45 -3.20
CA LEU A 79 5.07 -10.17 -1.81
C LEU A 79 6.38 -10.86 -1.46
N ILE A 80 7.28 -10.14 -0.81
CA ILE A 80 8.56 -10.67 -0.34
C ILE A 80 8.52 -10.79 1.18
N GLY A 81 8.90 -11.95 1.71
CA GLY A 81 8.93 -12.20 3.13
C GLY A 81 7.61 -12.77 3.66
N ASP A 82 7.58 -13.04 4.96
CA ASP A 82 6.45 -13.68 5.63
C ASP A 82 5.59 -12.70 6.42
N GLN A 83 6.07 -11.48 6.57
CA GLN A 83 5.46 -10.44 7.40
C GLN A 83 5.56 -9.09 6.71
N PRO A 84 4.62 -8.17 6.98
CA PRO A 84 4.81 -6.79 6.56
C PRO A 84 6.04 -6.19 7.25
N VAL A 85 6.68 -5.23 6.59
CA VAL A 85 7.85 -4.54 7.15
C VAL A 85 7.47 -3.35 8.01
N ALA A 86 6.24 -2.87 7.87
CA ALA A 86 5.69 -1.77 8.66
C ALA A 86 4.17 -1.80 8.56
N GLN A 87 3.50 -0.94 9.29
CA GLN A 87 2.05 -0.80 9.23
C GLN A 87 1.65 0.66 9.38
N LEU A 88 0.63 1.04 8.64
CA LEU A 88 -0.05 2.31 8.85
C LEU A 88 -0.64 2.29 10.26
N HIS A 89 -0.43 3.36 11.03
CA HIS A 89 -0.97 3.44 12.39
C HIS A 89 -2.50 3.26 12.34
N PRO A 90 -3.09 2.44 13.23
CA PRO A 90 -4.54 2.19 13.20
C PRO A 90 -5.40 3.45 13.23
N GLU A 91 -4.94 4.52 13.89
CA GLU A 91 -5.67 5.79 13.93
C GLU A 91 -5.78 6.45 12.55
N ARG A 92 -4.93 6.05 11.59
CA ARG A 92 -4.93 6.62 10.25
C ARG A 92 -5.78 5.82 9.27
N HIS A 93 -6.24 4.63 9.63
CA HIS A 93 -6.95 3.73 8.71
C HIS A 93 -8.20 4.38 8.13
N THR A 94 -9.05 4.95 8.97
CA THR A 94 -10.31 5.56 8.53
C THR A 94 -10.04 6.76 7.61
N GLU A 95 -9.10 7.62 7.99
CA GLU A 95 -8.80 8.82 7.22
C GLU A 95 -8.18 8.47 5.86
N VAL A 96 -7.21 7.56 5.83
CA VAL A 96 -6.59 7.13 4.59
C VAL A 96 -7.62 6.47 3.68
N GLY A 97 -8.46 5.58 4.22
CA GLY A 97 -9.54 4.94 3.45
C GLY A 97 -10.50 5.96 2.87
N ARG A 98 -10.89 6.98 3.64
CA ARG A 98 -11.77 8.06 3.17
C ARG A 98 -11.13 8.83 2.01
N ARG A 99 -9.87 9.19 2.15
CA ARG A 99 -9.13 9.93 1.10
C ARG A 99 -9.05 9.12 -0.19
N ILE A 100 -8.78 7.83 -0.08
CA ILE A 100 -8.72 6.96 -1.26
C ILE A 100 -10.08 6.89 -1.95
N ARG A 101 -11.16 6.70 -1.19
CA ARG A 101 -12.52 6.67 -1.76
C ARG A 101 -12.84 7.97 -2.49
N ASN A 102 -12.42 9.10 -1.94
CA ASN A 102 -12.65 10.41 -2.56
C ASN A 102 -11.86 10.61 -3.85
N LEU A 103 -10.75 9.88 -4.03
CA LEU A 103 -9.96 9.94 -5.26
C LEU A 103 -10.56 9.11 -6.38
N ILE A 104 -11.34 8.07 -6.06
CA ILE A 104 -11.86 7.12 -7.04
C ILE A 104 -13.16 7.61 -7.68
N GLY A 105 -13.80 8.57 -7.09
CA GLY A 105 -14.98 9.19 -7.68
C GLY A 105 -16.19 9.16 -6.75
N PRO A 106 -17.30 9.72 -7.24
CA PRO A 106 -18.52 9.84 -6.42
C PRO A 106 -19.11 8.51 -6.07
#